data_2435fa395fa1135f9c3354f3130438bf
#
_entry.id   2435fa395fa1135f9c3354f3130438bf
#
_cell.length_a   1.000
_cell.length_b   1.000
_cell.length_c   1.000
_cell.angle_alpha   90.00
_cell.angle_beta   90.00
_cell.angle_gamma   90.00
#
_symmetry.space_group_name_H-M   'P 1'
#
loop_
_entity.id
_entity.type
_entity.pdbx_description
1 polymer ?
#
loop_
_entity_poly.entity_id
_entity_poly.type
_entity_poly.pdbx_seq_one_letter_code
_entity_poly.pdbx_strand_id
1 'polypeptide(L)'
;MSETKFAHADVIRDSLMKTKREGMADLLDYMNDIGFLTAPCSGGYHLAKEGGLAEHSVNVLQIAEKVGVALYGGAKYNKIRNSVAIAALLHDLGKCGQFGKPEYVPNILKDGRQSDKKPYERNKELLNVPHEVRSVAIASMFIDLTEEEQHAILYHNGLYGCFKYELQGSETPLYMLIHFADMWASRVVEMEDK
;
A
#
# COMPACT_ATOMS: atom_id res chain seq x y z
N MET A 1 13.91 16.44 -6.89
CA MET A 1 12.67 15.68 -6.53
C MET A 1 11.53 16.33 -7.28
N SER A 2 10.69 15.59 -8.00
CA SER A 2 9.63 16.17 -8.82
C SER A 2 8.48 16.71 -7.93
N GLU A 3 7.77 17.75 -8.40
CA GLU A 3 6.59 18.33 -7.72
C GLU A 3 5.54 17.27 -7.36
N THR A 4 5.39 16.24 -8.17
CA THR A 4 4.47 15.11 -7.96
C THR A 4 4.79 14.28 -6.71
N LYS A 5 6.07 14.11 -6.37
CA LYS A 5 6.50 13.34 -5.18
C LYS A 5 6.13 14.04 -3.87
N PHE A 6 6.21 15.37 -3.84
CA PHE A 6 5.74 16.17 -2.70
C PHE A 6 4.22 16.08 -2.55
N ALA A 7 3.48 16.10 -3.66
CA ALA A 7 2.02 15.98 -3.64
C ALA A 7 1.55 14.66 -3.01
N HIS A 8 2.17 13.52 -3.33
CA HIS A 8 1.81 12.22 -2.72
C HIS A 8 2.14 12.19 -1.22
N ALA A 9 3.32 12.70 -0.82
CA ALA A 9 3.73 12.76 0.58
C ALA A 9 2.75 13.57 1.43
N ASP A 10 2.31 14.72 0.93
CA ASP A 10 1.33 15.57 1.62
C ASP A 10 -0.04 14.89 1.73
N VAL A 11 -0.52 14.24 0.66
CA VAL A 11 -1.79 13.49 0.68
C VAL A 11 -1.74 12.37 1.72
N ILE A 12 -0.66 11.58 1.75
CA ILE A 12 -0.47 10.48 2.69
C ILE A 12 -0.48 11.00 4.13
N ARG A 13 0.39 11.97 4.42
CA ARG A 13 0.50 12.57 5.74
C ARG A 13 -0.83 13.15 6.22
N ASP A 14 -1.46 14.00 5.41
CA ASP A 14 -2.67 14.71 5.79
C ASP A 14 -3.86 13.74 5.96
N SER A 15 -3.97 12.71 5.12
CA SER A 15 -5.04 11.73 5.23
C SER A 15 -4.88 10.85 6.47
N LEU A 16 -3.68 10.37 6.77
CA LEU A 16 -3.39 9.58 7.97
C LEU A 16 -3.54 10.42 9.25
N MET A 17 -3.00 11.63 9.30
CA MET A 17 -3.13 12.52 10.47
C MET A 17 -4.59 12.92 10.76
N LYS A 18 -5.43 13.08 9.72
CA LYS A 18 -6.88 13.34 9.88
C LYS A 18 -7.62 12.20 10.56
N THR A 19 -7.10 10.99 10.58
CA THR A 19 -7.69 9.85 11.30
C THR A 19 -7.64 10.04 12.81
N LYS A 20 -6.72 10.88 13.32
CA LYS A 20 -6.45 11.13 14.74
C LYS A 20 -6.15 9.86 15.53
N ARG A 21 -5.63 8.81 14.85
CA ARG A 21 -5.21 7.58 15.51
C ARG A 21 -3.96 7.87 16.34
N GLU A 22 -3.96 7.44 17.61
CA GLU A 22 -2.77 7.53 18.48
C GLU A 22 -1.59 6.80 17.85
N GLY A 23 -0.39 7.33 17.96
CA GLY A 23 0.84 6.77 17.35
C GLY A 23 1.01 7.05 15.86
N MET A 24 0.06 7.73 15.19
CA MET A 24 0.13 7.97 13.75
C MET A 24 1.32 8.83 13.33
N ALA A 25 1.75 9.78 14.15
CA ALA A 25 2.93 10.59 13.86
C ALA A 25 4.20 9.73 13.85
N ASP A 26 4.37 8.86 14.85
CA ASP A 26 5.51 7.95 14.94
C ASP A 26 5.53 6.94 13.78
N LEU A 27 4.36 6.46 13.35
CA LEU A 27 4.24 5.61 12.16
C LEU A 27 4.68 6.35 10.90
N LEU A 28 4.28 7.61 10.71
CA LEU A 28 4.68 8.41 9.55
C LEU A 28 6.19 8.68 9.52
N ASP A 29 6.79 8.96 10.67
CA ASP A 29 8.24 9.11 10.79
C ASP A 29 8.95 7.81 10.42
N TYR A 30 8.48 6.67 10.94
CA TYR A 30 9.02 5.36 10.59
C TYR A 30 8.83 5.03 9.09
N MET A 31 7.66 5.33 8.50
CA MET A 31 7.42 5.15 7.07
C MET A 31 8.42 5.95 6.22
N ASN A 32 8.75 7.17 6.64
CA ASN A 32 9.76 7.98 5.98
C ASN A 32 11.16 7.33 6.09
N ASP A 33 11.53 6.87 7.28
CA ASP A 33 12.84 6.26 7.56
C ASP A 33 13.06 4.95 6.78
N ILE A 34 12.03 4.13 6.62
CA ILE A 34 12.10 2.89 5.82
C ILE A 34 11.93 3.12 4.32
N GLY A 35 11.76 4.38 3.88
CA GLY A 35 11.74 4.76 2.48
C GLY A 35 10.41 4.56 1.76
N PHE A 36 9.26 4.65 2.43
CA PHE A 36 7.93 4.50 1.81
C PHE A 36 7.72 5.43 0.61
N LEU A 37 8.21 6.67 0.71
CA LEU A 37 8.08 7.67 -0.35
C LEU A 37 9.02 7.44 -1.55
N THR A 38 9.94 6.49 -1.45
CA THR A 38 10.94 6.20 -2.50
C THR A 38 10.87 4.78 -3.03
N ALA A 39 10.26 3.87 -2.28
CA ALA A 39 10.14 2.47 -2.66
C ALA A 39 9.35 2.28 -3.96
N PRO A 40 9.74 1.32 -4.83
CA PRO A 40 8.94 0.91 -5.96
C PRO A 40 7.72 0.09 -5.49
N CYS A 41 6.61 0.16 -6.23
CA CYS A 41 5.42 -0.63 -5.92
C CYS A 41 5.58 -2.11 -6.28
N SER A 42 6.37 -2.40 -7.31
CA SER A 42 6.59 -3.76 -7.81
C SER A 42 7.98 -3.94 -8.39
N GLY A 43 8.35 -5.20 -8.69
CA GLY A 43 9.62 -5.50 -9.37
C GLY A 43 9.63 -5.16 -10.87
N GLY A 44 8.47 -5.15 -11.52
CA GLY A 44 8.41 -4.96 -12.99
C GLY A 44 7.00 -4.92 -13.56
N TYR A 45 5.97 -4.86 -12.71
CA TYR A 45 4.58 -4.74 -13.16
C TYR A 45 4.17 -3.26 -13.22
N HIS A 46 3.24 -2.84 -12.36
CA HIS A 46 2.83 -1.45 -12.26
C HIS A 46 3.79 -0.66 -11.35
N LEU A 47 4.02 0.59 -11.66
CA LEU A 47 4.81 1.55 -10.87
C LEU A 47 6.15 0.97 -10.33
N ALA A 48 6.85 0.20 -11.18
CA ALA A 48 8.19 -0.31 -10.89
C ALA A 48 9.23 0.81 -11.06
N LYS A 49 9.07 1.87 -10.29
CA LYS A 49 9.89 3.10 -10.33
C LYS A 49 10.06 3.66 -8.92
N GLU A 50 11.03 4.55 -8.74
CA GLU A 50 11.18 5.28 -7.48
C GLU A 50 9.90 6.07 -7.14
N GLY A 51 9.42 5.92 -5.89
CA GLY A 51 8.19 6.53 -5.40
C GLY A 51 6.90 5.85 -5.85
N GLY A 52 7.00 4.74 -6.60
CA GLY A 52 5.85 4.02 -7.12
C GLY A 52 4.91 3.50 -6.03
N LEU A 53 5.44 3.13 -4.87
CA LEU A 53 4.62 2.66 -3.75
C LEU A 53 3.73 3.77 -3.17
N ALA A 54 4.27 4.96 -3.00
CA ALA A 54 3.51 6.12 -2.51
C ALA A 54 2.43 6.54 -3.51
N GLU A 55 2.76 6.58 -4.80
CA GLU A 55 1.82 6.86 -5.89
C GLU A 55 0.67 5.85 -5.91
N HIS A 56 0.98 4.55 -5.85
CA HIS A 56 -0.01 3.48 -5.79
C HIS A 56 -0.96 3.64 -4.60
N SER A 57 -0.42 3.83 -3.40
CA SER A 57 -1.23 3.97 -2.19
C SER A 57 -2.18 5.16 -2.26
N VAL A 58 -1.76 6.27 -2.88
CA VAL A 58 -2.63 7.44 -3.12
C VAL A 58 -3.70 7.12 -4.15
N ASN A 59 -3.37 6.42 -5.24
CA ASN A 59 -4.35 5.98 -6.24
C ASN A 59 -5.42 5.08 -5.61
N VAL A 60 -5.00 4.11 -4.79
CA VAL A 60 -5.93 3.23 -4.06
C VAL A 60 -6.83 4.02 -3.13
N LEU A 61 -6.30 4.98 -2.36
CA LEU A 61 -7.10 5.84 -1.50
C LEU A 61 -8.16 6.62 -2.30
N GLN A 62 -7.76 7.28 -3.38
CA GLN A 62 -8.68 8.09 -4.19
C GLN A 62 -9.79 7.26 -4.83
N ILE A 63 -9.48 6.05 -5.30
CA ILE A 63 -10.47 5.13 -5.87
C ILE A 63 -11.41 4.63 -4.76
N ALA A 64 -10.87 4.20 -3.61
CA ALA A 64 -11.65 3.75 -2.48
C ALA A 64 -12.60 4.83 -1.96
N GLU A 65 -12.16 6.10 -1.90
CA GLU A 65 -13.03 7.22 -1.53
C GLU A 65 -14.18 7.41 -2.52
N LYS A 66 -13.88 7.45 -3.83
CA LYS A 66 -14.91 7.63 -4.87
C LYS A 66 -15.94 6.49 -4.85
N VAL A 67 -15.47 5.25 -4.83
CA VAL A 67 -16.33 4.05 -4.81
C VAL A 67 -17.10 3.97 -3.49
N GLY A 68 -16.43 4.22 -2.37
CA GLY A 68 -17.07 4.24 -1.05
C GLY A 68 -18.20 5.25 -0.96
N VAL A 69 -17.99 6.49 -1.41
CA VAL A 69 -19.05 7.51 -1.46
C VAL A 69 -20.20 7.09 -2.38
N ALA A 70 -19.89 6.50 -3.53
CA ALA A 70 -20.92 6.03 -4.48
C ALA A 70 -21.79 4.89 -3.92
N LEU A 71 -21.17 3.94 -3.19
CA LEU A 71 -21.88 2.76 -2.66
C LEU A 71 -22.61 3.04 -1.36
N TYR A 72 -22.01 3.83 -0.45
CA TYR A 72 -22.57 4.08 0.89
C TYR A 72 -23.35 5.39 1.01
N GLY A 73 -23.13 6.33 0.08
CA GLY A 73 -23.54 7.72 0.24
C GLY A 73 -22.69 8.46 1.29
N GLY A 74 -22.60 9.78 1.17
CA GLY A 74 -21.63 10.57 1.94
C GLY A 74 -21.74 10.42 3.48
N ALA A 75 -22.96 10.37 4.02
CA ALA A 75 -23.18 10.30 5.46
C ALA A 75 -22.70 8.95 6.06
N LYS A 76 -22.94 7.83 5.39
CA LYS A 76 -22.47 6.51 5.83
C LYS A 76 -20.97 6.36 5.60
N TYR A 77 -20.46 6.81 4.44
CA TYR A 77 -19.05 6.78 4.12
C TYR A 77 -18.20 7.52 5.17
N ASN A 78 -18.64 8.68 5.64
CA ASN A 78 -17.94 9.45 6.67
C ASN A 78 -17.68 8.65 7.96
N LYS A 79 -18.49 7.63 8.28
CA LYS A 79 -18.29 6.77 9.45
C LYS A 79 -17.14 5.78 9.31
N ILE A 80 -16.82 5.39 8.09
CA ILE A 80 -15.75 4.42 7.78
C ILE A 80 -14.53 5.08 7.13
N ARG A 81 -14.58 6.37 6.85
CA ARG A 81 -13.53 7.10 6.11
C ARG A 81 -12.13 6.92 6.69
N ASN A 82 -12.02 6.96 8.03
CA ASN A 82 -10.73 6.80 8.70
C ASN A 82 -10.15 5.40 8.46
N SER A 83 -10.98 4.35 8.56
CA SER A 83 -10.54 2.97 8.30
C SER A 83 -10.21 2.76 6.82
N VAL A 84 -10.94 3.41 5.90
CA VAL A 84 -10.61 3.40 4.48
C VAL A 84 -9.25 4.04 4.24
N ALA A 85 -8.97 5.20 4.84
CA ALA A 85 -7.68 5.87 4.69
C ALA A 85 -6.52 5.03 5.25
N ILE A 86 -6.69 4.45 6.44
CA ILE A 86 -5.69 3.57 7.06
C ILE A 86 -5.44 2.35 6.18
N ALA A 87 -6.48 1.62 5.80
CA ALA A 87 -6.34 0.41 5.02
C ALA A 87 -5.76 0.69 3.62
N ALA A 88 -6.24 1.73 2.92
CA ALA A 88 -5.75 2.09 1.59
C ALA A 88 -4.29 2.54 1.57
N LEU A 89 -3.86 3.32 2.55
CA LEU A 89 -2.49 3.85 2.58
C LEU A 89 -1.47 2.89 3.18
N LEU A 90 -1.91 1.91 3.97
CA LEU A 90 -1.01 0.99 4.67
C LEU A 90 -1.05 -0.46 4.14
N HIS A 91 -1.96 -0.82 3.19
CA HIS A 91 -2.08 -2.21 2.73
C HIS A 91 -0.76 -2.80 2.22
N ASP A 92 0.02 -1.98 1.56
CA ASP A 92 1.29 -2.32 0.91
C ASP A 92 2.53 -1.84 1.67
N LEU A 93 2.40 -1.35 2.91
CA LEU A 93 3.50 -0.84 3.72
C LEU A 93 4.67 -1.85 3.83
N GLY A 94 4.36 -3.13 3.86
CA GLY A 94 5.36 -4.20 3.89
C GLY A 94 6.27 -4.29 2.66
N LYS A 95 5.90 -3.66 1.54
CA LYS A 95 6.75 -3.57 0.34
C LYS A 95 7.96 -2.64 0.53
N CYS A 96 8.01 -1.84 1.59
CA CYS A 96 9.24 -1.12 1.97
C CYS A 96 10.34 -2.05 2.48
N GLY A 97 10.00 -3.26 2.89
CA GLY A 97 10.88 -4.14 3.65
C GLY A 97 10.83 -3.87 5.15
N GLN A 98 11.81 -4.36 5.90
CA GLN A 98 11.90 -4.25 7.35
C GLN A 98 13.33 -4.58 7.82
N PHE A 99 13.64 -4.27 9.09
CA PHE A 99 14.95 -4.58 9.70
C PHE A 99 16.14 -3.97 8.95
N GLY A 100 15.96 -2.74 8.41
CA GLY A 100 16.98 -2.05 7.63
C GLY A 100 17.23 -2.65 6.23
N LYS A 101 16.37 -3.55 5.76
CA LYS A 101 16.49 -4.22 4.46
C LYS A 101 15.26 -3.89 3.61
N PRO A 102 15.43 -3.28 2.41
CA PRO A 102 14.32 -3.03 1.50
C PRO A 102 13.79 -4.35 0.93
N GLU A 103 12.50 -4.40 0.56
CA GLU A 103 11.90 -5.55 -0.14
C GLU A 103 12.43 -5.68 -1.57
N TYR A 104 12.64 -4.54 -2.23
CA TYR A 104 13.12 -4.49 -3.61
C TYR A 104 14.48 -3.81 -3.71
N VAL A 105 15.35 -4.40 -4.51
CA VAL A 105 16.67 -3.84 -4.89
C VAL A 105 16.76 -3.72 -6.41
N PRO A 106 17.61 -2.82 -6.95
CA PRO A 106 17.81 -2.72 -8.39
C PRO A 106 18.19 -4.07 -9.01
N ASN A 107 17.53 -4.46 -10.08
CA ASN A 107 17.85 -5.66 -10.85
C ASN A 107 18.96 -5.33 -11.85
N ILE A 108 20.20 -5.66 -11.48
CA ILE A 108 21.38 -5.36 -12.29
C ILE A 108 21.71 -6.55 -13.19
N LEU A 109 21.74 -6.31 -14.49
CA LEU A 109 22.11 -7.28 -15.52
C LEU A 109 23.61 -7.59 -15.48
N LYS A 110 24.02 -8.66 -16.18
CA LYS A 110 25.43 -9.09 -16.25
C LYS A 110 26.37 -8.03 -16.85
N ASP A 111 25.83 -7.12 -17.65
CA ASP A 111 26.57 -6.01 -18.28
C ASP A 111 26.64 -4.75 -17.37
N GLY A 112 26.13 -4.82 -16.14
CA GLY A 112 26.17 -3.75 -15.15
C GLY A 112 25.02 -2.73 -15.26
N ARG A 113 24.14 -2.85 -16.26
CA ARG A 113 22.97 -1.98 -16.40
C ARG A 113 21.80 -2.49 -15.58
N GLN A 114 20.94 -1.60 -15.10
CA GLN A 114 19.66 -1.97 -14.54
C GLN A 114 18.73 -2.48 -15.66
N SER A 115 17.94 -3.49 -15.39
CA SER A 115 17.00 -4.07 -16.35
C SER A 115 15.82 -3.13 -16.61
N ASP A 116 15.62 -2.73 -17.87
CA ASP A 116 14.46 -1.92 -18.27
C ASP A 116 13.14 -2.70 -18.14
N LYS A 117 13.17 -3.99 -18.45
CA LYS A 117 11.99 -4.86 -18.43
C LYS A 117 11.53 -5.21 -17.02
N LYS A 118 12.46 -5.35 -16.09
CA LYS A 118 12.20 -5.67 -14.69
C LYS A 118 13.19 -4.88 -13.83
N PRO A 119 12.93 -3.59 -13.57
CA PRO A 119 13.89 -2.67 -12.94
C PRO A 119 14.32 -3.09 -11.54
N TYR A 120 13.46 -3.80 -10.81
CA TYR A 120 13.75 -4.23 -9.46
C TYR A 120 13.54 -5.73 -9.30
N GLU A 121 14.30 -6.33 -8.40
CA GLU A 121 14.12 -7.70 -7.96
C GLU A 121 13.96 -7.78 -6.44
N ARG A 122 13.42 -8.89 -5.97
CA ARG A 122 13.27 -9.12 -4.54
C ARG A 122 14.63 -9.23 -3.87
N ASN A 123 14.80 -8.52 -2.76
CA ASN A 123 16.00 -8.59 -1.95
C ASN A 123 16.14 -9.96 -1.29
N LYS A 124 17.18 -10.71 -1.65
CA LYS A 124 17.46 -12.06 -1.13
C LYS A 124 17.94 -12.06 0.32
N GLU A 125 18.40 -10.91 0.83
CA GLU A 125 18.84 -10.76 2.21
C GLU A 125 17.66 -10.55 3.19
N LEU A 126 16.47 -10.19 2.67
CA LEU A 126 15.26 -10.10 3.45
C LEU A 126 14.50 -11.42 3.40
N LEU A 127 14.22 -12.00 4.57
CA LEU A 127 13.45 -13.24 4.66
C LEU A 127 12.06 -13.06 4.03
N ASN A 128 11.61 -14.14 3.39
CA ASN A 128 10.30 -14.16 2.72
C ASN A 128 9.16 -14.18 3.76
N VAL A 129 8.63 -13.01 4.06
CA VAL A 129 7.37 -12.81 4.77
C VAL A 129 6.42 -12.13 3.79
N PRO A 130 5.18 -12.61 3.59
CA PRO A 130 4.21 -11.93 2.75
C PRO A 130 4.09 -10.45 3.14
N HIS A 131 4.09 -9.56 2.14
CA HIS A 131 4.08 -8.12 2.43
C HIS A 131 2.80 -7.69 3.18
N GLU A 132 1.69 -8.37 2.99
CA GLU A 132 0.44 -8.16 3.71
C GLU A 132 0.61 -8.37 5.22
N VAL A 133 1.29 -9.47 5.59
CA VAL A 133 1.63 -9.77 7.00
C VAL A 133 2.58 -8.73 7.55
N ARG A 134 3.57 -8.35 6.76
CA ARG A 134 4.55 -7.32 7.13
C ARG A 134 3.88 -5.96 7.30
N SER A 135 2.91 -5.60 6.45
CA SER A 135 2.14 -4.36 6.55
C SER A 135 1.39 -4.28 7.87
N VAL A 136 0.65 -5.34 8.23
CA VAL A 136 -0.04 -5.42 9.52
C VAL A 136 0.95 -5.33 10.69
N ALA A 137 2.05 -6.11 10.63
CA ALA A 137 3.05 -6.14 11.68
C ALA A 137 3.70 -4.78 11.91
N ILE A 138 4.08 -4.07 10.85
CA ILE A 138 4.69 -2.72 10.95
C ILE A 138 3.67 -1.72 11.51
N ALA A 139 2.47 -1.64 10.94
CA ALA A 139 1.45 -0.70 11.37
C ALA A 139 1.10 -0.89 12.86
N SER A 140 0.96 -2.15 13.29
CA SER A 140 0.61 -2.50 14.68
C SER A 140 1.73 -2.23 15.71
N MET A 141 2.95 -1.88 15.28
CA MET A 141 3.99 -1.40 16.20
C MET A 141 3.72 0.01 16.70
N PHE A 142 2.90 0.78 16.00
CA PHE A 142 2.69 2.21 16.24
C PHE A 142 1.24 2.56 16.53
N ILE A 143 0.30 1.93 15.84
CA ILE A 143 -1.14 2.24 15.94
C ILE A 143 -1.96 0.99 16.25
N ASP A 144 -3.05 1.16 16.99
CA ASP A 144 -4.03 0.11 17.17
C ASP A 144 -4.91 0.01 15.92
N LEU A 145 -4.71 -1.04 15.13
CA LEU A 145 -5.60 -1.37 14.02
C LEU A 145 -6.87 -2.04 14.53
N THR A 146 -8.02 -1.67 14.00
CA THR A 146 -9.26 -2.43 14.23
C THR A 146 -9.19 -3.80 13.54
N GLU A 147 -10.04 -4.73 13.96
CA GLU A 147 -10.14 -6.06 13.34
C GLU A 147 -10.42 -5.95 11.83
N GLU A 148 -11.35 -5.06 11.43
CA GLU A 148 -11.68 -4.83 10.01
C GLU A 148 -10.51 -4.22 9.23
N GLU A 149 -9.73 -3.31 9.82
CA GLU A 149 -8.55 -2.72 9.19
C GLU A 149 -7.45 -3.78 8.99
N GLN A 150 -7.18 -4.61 10.02
CA GLN A 150 -6.24 -5.73 9.89
C GLN A 150 -6.68 -6.71 8.80
N HIS A 151 -7.96 -7.09 8.79
CA HIS A 151 -8.54 -7.97 7.79
C HIS A 151 -8.40 -7.39 6.38
N ALA A 152 -8.75 -6.11 6.18
CA ALA A 152 -8.66 -5.47 4.89
C ALA A 152 -7.21 -5.37 4.39
N ILE A 153 -6.24 -5.05 5.26
CA ILE A 153 -4.82 -5.01 4.92
C ILE A 153 -4.28 -6.42 4.61
N LEU A 154 -4.61 -7.40 5.45
CA LEU A 154 -4.09 -8.77 5.29
C LEU A 154 -4.60 -9.43 4.01
N TYR A 155 -5.84 -9.20 3.65
CA TYR A 155 -6.49 -9.89 2.53
C TYR A 155 -6.63 -9.05 1.25
N HIS A 156 -6.05 -7.84 1.17
CA HIS A 156 -6.26 -6.91 0.04
C HIS A 156 -6.00 -7.53 -1.34
N ASN A 157 -5.07 -8.47 -1.46
CA ASN A 157 -4.81 -9.19 -2.71
C ASN A 157 -5.93 -10.17 -3.12
N GLY A 158 -6.90 -10.43 -2.25
CA GLY A 158 -8.05 -11.28 -2.55
C GLY A 158 -7.65 -12.67 -3.06
N LEU A 159 -8.28 -13.10 -4.15
CA LEU A 159 -8.01 -14.41 -4.76
C LEU A 159 -6.62 -14.52 -5.41
N TYR A 160 -5.90 -13.41 -5.54
CA TYR A 160 -4.52 -13.39 -6.05
C TYR A 160 -3.48 -13.51 -4.94
N GLY A 161 -3.89 -13.34 -3.66
CA GLY A 161 -3.03 -13.43 -2.49
C GLY A 161 -2.74 -14.86 -2.06
N CYS A 162 -1.74 -15.00 -1.18
CA CYS A 162 -1.39 -16.30 -0.59
C CYS A 162 -2.45 -16.82 0.39
N PHE A 163 -3.32 -15.94 0.90
CA PHE A 163 -4.37 -16.27 1.89
C PHE A 163 -5.77 -16.43 1.29
N LYS A 164 -5.87 -16.68 0.00
CA LYS A 164 -7.16 -16.72 -0.73
C LYS A 164 -8.16 -17.76 -0.20
N TYR A 165 -7.69 -18.85 0.39
CA TYR A 165 -8.56 -19.91 0.91
C TYR A 165 -9.14 -19.56 2.29
N GLU A 166 -8.41 -18.78 3.09
CA GLU A 166 -8.85 -18.30 4.39
C GLU A 166 -9.85 -17.14 4.27
N LEU A 167 -9.80 -16.42 3.16
CA LEU A 167 -10.71 -15.31 2.88
C LEU A 167 -12.11 -15.75 2.51
N GLN A 168 -12.25 -16.86 1.79
CA GLN A 168 -13.50 -17.28 1.19
C GLN A 168 -14.64 -17.41 2.22
N GLY A 169 -15.69 -16.59 2.04
CA GLY A 169 -16.87 -16.55 2.93
C GLY A 169 -16.69 -15.63 4.15
N SER A 170 -15.56 -14.91 4.27
CA SER A 170 -15.30 -13.95 5.36
C SER A 170 -15.06 -12.52 4.85
N GLU A 171 -15.48 -12.24 3.62
CA GLU A 171 -15.31 -10.93 2.99
C GLU A 171 -16.09 -9.85 3.74
N THR A 172 -15.38 -8.81 4.20
CA THR A 172 -15.99 -7.65 4.84
C THR A 172 -16.18 -6.50 3.84
N PRO A 173 -17.10 -5.56 4.12
CA PRO A 173 -17.29 -4.40 3.26
C PRO A 173 -16.02 -3.55 3.08
N LEU A 174 -15.22 -3.35 4.14
CA LEU A 174 -13.97 -2.61 4.06
C LEU A 174 -12.96 -3.35 3.17
N TYR A 175 -12.78 -4.66 3.40
CA TYR A 175 -11.93 -5.48 2.53
C TYR A 175 -12.34 -5.38 1.06
N MET A 176 -13.62 -5.57 0.74
CA MET A 176 -14.11 -5.51 -0.64
C MET A 176 -13.81 -4.17 -1.30
N LEU A 177 -13.95 -3.08 -0.55
CA LEU A 177 -13.66 -1.74 -1.06
C LEU A 177 -12.16 -1.56 -1.36
N ILE A 178 -11.29 -2.00 -0.46
CA ILE A 178 -9.83 -1.89 -0.64
C ILE A 178 -9.36 -2.81 -1.76
N HIS A 179 -9.79 -4.07 -1.78
CA HIS A 179 -9.44 -5.03 -2.84
C HIS A 179 -9.85 -4.52 -4.23
N PHE A 180 -11.07 -3.99 -4.39
CA PHE A 180 -11.52 -3.41 -5.65
C PHE A 180 -10.68 -2.19 -6.04
N ALA A 181 -10.40 -1.30 -5.09
CA ALA A 181 -9.62 -0.08 -5.34
C ALA A 181 -8.18 -0.39 -5.76
N ASP A 182 -7.52 -1.32 -5.08
CA ASP A 182 -6.17 -1.81 -5.41
C ASP A 182 -6.14 -2.46 -6.80
N MET A 183 -7.08 -3.37 -7.06
CA MET A 183 -7.18 -4.04 -8.35
C MET A 183 -7.43 -3.03 -9.49
N TRP A 184 -8.28 -2.02 -9.27
CA TRP A 184 -8.55 -0.99 -10.26
C TRP A 184 -7.35 -0.07 -10.48
N ALA A 185 -6.66 0.35 -9.40
CA ALA A 185 -5.44 1.13 -9.48
C ALA A 185 -4.38 0.39 -10.30
N SER A 186 -4.02 -0.82 -9.87
CA SER A 186 -2.90 -1.58 -10.45
C SER A 186 -3.14 -2.08 -11.88
N ARG A 187 -4.40 -2.29 -12.29
CA ARG A 187 -4.74 -2.92 -13.59
C ARG A 187 -5.36 -1.97 -14.60
N VAL A 188 -5.84 -0.81 -14.18
CA VAL A 188 -6.47 0.17 -15.05
C VAL A 188 -5.68 1.48 -15.02
N VAL A 189 -5.64 2.18 -13.88
CA VAL A 189 -5.06 3.53 -13.80
C VAL A 189 -3.55 3.51 -14.08
N GLU A 190 -2.82 2.59 -13.48
CA GLU A 190 -1.35 2.53 -13.51
C GLU A 190 -0.78 1.79 -14.74
N MET A 191 -1.65 1.31 -15.62
CA MET A 191 -1.26 0.67 -16.87
C MET A 191 -1.41 1.58 -18.09
N GLU A 192 -2.09 2.73 -17.95
CA GLU A 192 -2.28 3.68 -19.05
C GLU A 192 -0.98 4.38 -19.48
N ASP A 193 0.05 4.35 -18.64
CA ASP A 193 1.38 4.96 -18.90
C ASP A 193 2.40 3.99 -19.55
N LYS A 194 1.95 2.86 -20.14
CA LYS A 194 2.85 1.87 -20.76
C LYS A 194 2.80 1.91 -22.28
#